data_04cfc50f77ee302accea525d8a6a67dc
#
_entry.id   04cfc50f77ee302accea525d8a6a67dc
#
_cell.length_a   1.000
_cell.length_b   1.000
_cell.length_c   1.000
_cell.angle_alpha   90.00
_cell.angle_beta   90.00
_cell.angle_gamma   90.00
#
_symmetry.space_group_name_H-M   'P 1'
#
loop_
_entity.id
_entity.type
_entity.pdbx_description
1 polymer ?
#
loop_
_entity_poly.entity_id
_entity_poly.type
_entity_poly.pdbx_seq_one_letter_code
_entity_poly.pdbx_strand_id
1 'polypeptide(L)'
;MPGIAGAPQHVLAAGITRAASRQSYLTIRWLADPRYRADAFALYAWFRWLDDMVDERLPGGGSRLAFVARQRRLLALATDGAPLPDARDGAWAPVTPEEGLLVRLGAAGAALGVDGEPLLGSLGAMLDVMELDVRRRGRPVTQRELDEYTRLLAVAVTEALHHCIGHGCPSPHDDTRYAAVTGAHVAHMLRDLVEDLDAGYVNVPAEVLDEPGASLADLHAPAMRAWVRDRVELARACFAVGRQYLERVEDPRCRVAGHAYTARFEWVLDAIEADGYRLRAGYPERATLRGGLRIAADAARSLLASDAVGPRQAPRALAVAR
;
A
#
# COMPACT_ATOMS: atom_id res chain seq x y z
N MET A 1 -16.32 20.19 -0.57
CA MET A 1 -17.43 19.24 -0.75
C MET A 1 -18.43 19.48 0.37
N PRO A 2 -19.62 20.00 0.14
CA PRO A 2 -20.64 20.15 1.18
C PRO A 2 -21.40 18.82 1.35
N GLY A 3 -21.61 18.36 2.59
CA GLY A 3 -22.75 17.53 2.94
C GLY A 3 -22.52 16.04 3.20
N ILE A 4 -21.46 15.61 3.93
CA ILE A 4 -21.37 14.22 4.44
C ILE A 4 -21.41 14.15 5.98
N ALA A 5 -21.57 15.26 6.67
CA ALA A 5 -21.78 15.27 8.12
C ALA A 5 -23.14 14.62 8.46
N GLY A 6 -23.13 13.34 8.87
CA GLY A 6 -24.32 12.57 9.25
C GLY A 6 -24.59 11.33 8.39
N ALA A 7 -23.82 11.05 7.34
CA ALA A 7 -23.97 9.82 6.57
C ALA A 7 -23.50 8.61 7.41
N PRO A 8 -24.18 7.44 7.32
CA PRO A 8 -23.68 6.21 7.94
C PRO A 8 -22.24 5.93 7.51
N GLN A 9 -21.39 5.45 8.42
CA GLN A 9 -19.94 5.25 8.18
C GLN A 9 -19.63 4.43 6.91
N HIS A 10 -20.46 3.46 6.56
CA HIS A 10 -20.26 2.67 5.33
C HIS A 10 -20.48 3.49 4.04
N VAL A 11 -21.37 4.49 4.06
CA VAL A 11 -21.62 5.40 2.92
C VAL A 11 -20.45 6.37 2.78
N LEU A 12 -19.95 6.90 3.91
CA LEU A 12 -18.75 7.73 3.95
C LEU A 12 -17.55 6.99 3.35
N ALA A 13 -17.24 5.79 3.86
CA ALA A 13 -16.09 5.01 3.44
C ALA A 13 -16.14 4.64 1.95
N ALA A 14 -17.29 4.17 1.46
CA ALA A 14 -17.47 3.85 0.04
C ALA A 14 -17.37 5.11 -0.85
N GLY A 15 -17.86 6.25 -0.36
CA GLY A 15 -17.77 7.55 -1.05
C GLY A 15 -16.31 8.02 -1.20
N ILE A 16 -15.53 8.02 -0.11
CA ILE A 16 -14.10 8.36 -0.13
C ILE A 16 -13.35 7.43 -1.09
N THR A 17 -13.55 6.11 -0.97
CA THR A 17 -12.89 5.12 -1.83
C THR A 17 -13.17 5.37 -3.30
N ARG A 18 -14.44 5.60 -3.66
CA ARG A 18 -14.85 5.83 -5.05
C ARG A 18 -14.27 7.11 -5.63
N ALA A 19 -14.18 8.16 -4.82
CA ALA A 19 -13.62 9.45 -5.24
C ALA A 19 -12.10 9.34 -5.44
N ALA A 20 -11.39 8.64 -4.55
CA ALA A 20 -9.94 8.49 -4.60
C ALA A 20 -9.49 7.47 -5.67
N SER A 21 -10.17 6.33 -5.80
CA SER A 21 -9.79 5.27 -6.75
C SER A 21 -10.98 4.43 -7.19
N ARG A 22 -11.43 4.65 -8.42
CA ARG A 22 -12.48 3.81 -9.02
C ARG A 22 -12.09 2.34 -9.09
N GLN A 23 -10.81 2.05 -9.36
CA GLN A 23 -10.30 0.67 -9.42
C GLN A 23 -10.38 -0.01 -8.05
N SER A 24 -9.89 0.64 -6.99
CA SER A 24 -9.98 0.10 -5.62
C SER A 24 -11.43 -0.10 -5.20
N TYR A 25 -12.32 0.84 -5.54
CA TYR A 25 -13.76 0.70 -5.30
C TYR A 25 -14.33 -0.56 -5.97
N LEU A 26 -14.00 -0.81 -7.24
CA LEU A 26 -14.49 -2.00 -7.97
C LEU A 26 -13.87 -3.29 -7.42
N THR A 27 -12.58 -3.29 -7.10
CA THR A 27 -11.91 -4.43 -6.46
C THR A 27 -12.60 -4.82 -5.16
N ILE A 28 -12.81 -3.87 -4.25
CA ILE A 28 -13.52 -4.09 -3.00
C ILE A 28 -14.96 -4.58 -3.26
N ARG A 29 -15.67 -3.91 -4.16
CA ARG A 29 -17.08 -4.22 -4.48
C ARG A 29 -17.29 -5.65 -4.95
N TRP A 30 -16.34 -6.21 -5.72
CA TRP A 30 -16.50 -7.49 -6.40
C TRP A 30 -15.68 -8.64 -5.80
N LEU A 31 -14.50 -8.34 -5.22
CA LEU A 31 -13.58 -9.37 -4.75
C LEU A 31 -13.58 -9.52 -3.22
N ALA A 32 -13.86 -8.46 -2.45
CA ALA A 32 -13.91 -8.57 -1.00
C ALA A 32 -15.04 -9.48 -0.53
N ASP A 33 -14.78 -10.25 0.51
CA ASP A 33 -15.76 -11.11 1.17
C ASP A 33 -16.97 -10.28 1.60
N PRO A 34 -18.18 -10.73 1.36
CA PRO A 34 -19.39 -9.96 1.70
C PRO A 34 -19.42 -9.47 3.15
N ARG A 35 -18.95 -10.29 4.09
CA ARG A 35 -18.88 -9.97 5.54
C ARG A 35 -17.83 -8.91 5.86
N TYR A 36 -16.70 -8.83 5.11
CA TYR A 36 -15.61 -7.88 5.32
C TYR A 36 -15.60 -6.72 4.33
N ARG A 37 -16.57 -6.64 3.44
CA ARG A 37 -16.64 -5.57 2.43
C ARG A 37 -16.73 -4.17 3.04
N ALA A 38 -17.49 -4.04 4.13
CA ALA A 38 -17.58 -2.77 4.86
C ALA A 38 -16.25 -2.38 5.50
N ASP A 39 -15.49 -3.38 6.00
CA ASP A 39 -14.16 -3.16 6.57
C ASP A 39 -13.14 -2.81 5.51
N ALA A 40 -13.18 -3.46 4.34
CA ALA A 40 -12.33 -3.12 3.20
C ALA A 40 -12.51 -1.67 2.73
N PHE A 41 -13.75 -1.19 2.64
CA PHE A 41 -14.02 0.22 2.35
C PHE A 41 -13.52 1.14 3.46
N ALA A 42 -13.70 0.77 4.72
CA ALA A 42 -13.24 1.57 5.85
C ALA A 42 -11.72 1.64 5.93
N LEU A 43 -11.01 0.53 5.70
CA LEU A 43 -9.55 0.47 5.62
C LEU A 43 -9.02 1.41 4.55
N TYR A 44 -9.51 1.25 3.31
CA TYR A 44 -9.06 2.09 2.21
C TYR A 44 -9.36 3.58 2.46
N ALA A 45 -10.56 3.89 2.93
CA ALA A 45 -10.98 5.26 3.19
C ALA A 45 -10.15 5.92 4.31
N TRP A 46 -9.86 5.18 5.38
CA TRP A 46 -9.04 5.65 6.46
C TRP A 46 -7.58 5.84 6.01
N PHE A 47 -7.00 4.88 5.28
CA PHE A 47 -5.64 5.00 4.74
C PHE A 47 -5.50 6.24 3.85
N ARG A 48 -6.44 6.45 2.93
CA ARG A 48 -6.40 7.62 2.05
C ARG A 48 -6.57 8.94 2.82
N TRP A 49 -7.49 8.99 3.77
CA TRP A 49 -7.67 10.16 4.60
C TRP A 49 -6.45 10.46 5.48
N LEU A 50 -5.83 9.43 6.05
CA LEU A 50 -4.62 9.51 6.87
C LEU A 50 -3.47 10.11 6.05
N ASP A 51 -3.25 9.61 4.85
CA ASP A 51 -2.29 10.06 3.85
C ASP A 51 -2.52 11.54 3.49
N ASP A 52 -3.73 11.92 3.07
CA ASP A 52 -4.11 13.29 2.74
C ASP A 52 -3.88 14.25 3.93
N MET A 53 -4.09 13.80 5.16
CA MET A 53 -3.86 14.62 6.36
C MET A 53 -2.38 14.88 6.57
N VAL A 54 -1.54 13.85 6.43
CA VAL A 54 -0.08 13.94 6.63
C VAL A 54 0.58 14.72 5.51
N ASP A 55 0.18 14.50 4.26
CA ASP A 55 0.86 15.09 3.12
C ASP A 55 0.42 16.53 2.84
N GLU A 56 -0.88 16.79 2.89
CA GLU A 56 -1.44 18.03 2.34
C GLU A 56 -2.04 18.97 3.39
N ARG A 57 -2.74 18.41 4.42
CA ARG A 57 -3.62 19.24 5.25
C ARG A 57 -2.99 19.78 6.51
N LEU A 58 -2.03 19.05 7.11
CA LEU A 58 -1.42 19.46 8.38
C LEU A 58 -0.15 20.27 8.15
N PRO A 59 -0.03 21.44 8.79
CA PRO A 59 1.16 22.27 8.69
C PRO A 59 2.29 21.69 9.57
N GLY A 60 3.51 21.59 9.02
CA GLY A 60 4.73 21.29 9.77
C GLY A 60 4.80 19.87 10.39
N GLY A 61 6.01 19.40 10.64
CA GLY A 61 6.28 18.04 11.12
C GLY A 61 5.71 17.75 12.52
N GLY A 62 5.73 18.75 13.43
CA GLY A 62 5.22 18.59 14.80
C GLY A 62 3.73 18.27 14.86
N SER A 63 2.89 18.99 14.09
CA SER A 63 1.45 18.73 14.04
C SER A 63 1.12 17.40 13.35
N ARG A 64 1.91 16.99 12.35
CA ARG A 64 1.77 15.68 11.68
C ARG A 64 2.11 14.54 12.62
N LEU A 65 3.22 14.62 13.36
CA LEU A 65 3.57 13.61 14.38
C LEU A 65 2.53 13.53 15.50
N ALA A 66 2.04 14.66 16.00
CA ALA A 66 0.97 14.68 16.99
C ALA A 66 -0.31 14.02 16.47
N PHE A 67 -0.64 14.24 15.21
CA PHE A 67 -1.78 13.60 14.55
C PHE A 67 -1.60 12.08 14.45
N VAL A 68 -0.45 11.57 13.99
CA VAL A 68 -0.16 10.13 13.95
C VAL A 68 -0.20 9.52 15.34
N ALA A 69 0.38 10.18 16.36
CA ALA A 69 0.31 9.73 17.75
C ALA A 69 -1.14 9.66 18.27
N ARG A 70 -2.01 10.61 17.88
CA ARG A 70 -3.44 10.56 18.20
C ARG A 70 -4.11 9.33 17.55
N GLN A 71 -3.81 9.02 16.28
CA GLN A 71 -4.36 7.85 15.63
C GLN A 71 -3.93 6.54 16.33
N ARG A 72 -2.65 6.43 16.73
CA ARG A 72 -2.15 5.28 17.51
C ARG A 72 -2.91 5.12 18.83
N ARG A 73 -3.17 6.20 19.52
CA ARG A 73 -3.90 6.17 20.79
C ARG A 73 -5.37 5.77 20.60
N LEU A 74 -6.03 6.25 19.54
CA LEU A 74 -7.40 5.83 19.19
C LEU A 74 -7.45 4.32 18.86
N LEU A 75 -6.47 3.81 18.11
CA LEU A 75 -6.37 2.39 17.81
C LEU A 75 -6.20 1.56 19.08
N ALA A 76 -5.29 1.95 19.98
CA ALA A 76 -5.06 1.25 21.24
C ALA A 76 -6.33 1.21 22.11
N LEU A 77 -6.99 2.37 22.30
CA LEU A 77 -8.24 2.43 23.07
C LEU A 77 -9.34 1.52 22.47
N ALA A 78 -9.44 1.51 21.14
CA ALA A 78 -10.44 0.68 20.46
C ALA A 78 -10.12 -0.82 20.58
N THR A 79 -8.84 -1.19 20.54
CA THR A 79 -8.37 -2.58 20.69
C THR A 79 -8.56 -3.07 22.13
N ASP A 80 -8.29 -2.21 23.12
CA ASP A 80 -8.45 -2.54 24.55
C ASP A 80 -9.91 -2.49 25.02
N GLY A 81 -10.85 -2.09 24.18
CA GLY A 81 -12.24 -1.88 24.55
C GLY A 81 -12.44 -0.74 25.55
N ALA A 82 -11.45 0.16 25.65
CA ALA A 82 -11.49 1.29 26.56
C ALA A 82 -12.43 2.39 26.03
N PRO A 83 -13.11 3.14 26.94
CA PRO A 83 -13.95 4.25 26.51
C PRO A 83 -13.12 5.33 25.81
N LEU A 84 -13.66 5.87 24.71
CA LEU A 84 -13.05 7.02 24.06
C LEU A 84 -13.14 8.24 24.98
N PRO A 85 -12.07 9.08 25.04
CA PRO A 85 -12.08 10.27 25.86
C PRO A 85 -13.24 11.21 25.49
N ASP A 86 -13.94 11.74 26.50
CA ASP A 86 -15.02 12.69 26.28
C ASP A 86 -14.40 14.06 25.87
N ALA A 87 -14.97 14.67 24.85
CA ALA A 87 -14.60 16.02 24.44
C ALA A 87 -14.80 17.07 25.57
N ARG A 88 -15.60 16.75 26.58
CA ARG A 88 -15.84 17.61 27.77
C ARG A 88 -14.64 17.67 28.70
N ASP A 89 -13.74 16.70 28.66
CA ASP A 89 -12.53 16.71 29.53
C ASP A 89 -11.44 17.69 29.05
N GLY A 90 -11.73 18.49 28.02
CA GLY A 90 -10.86 19.59 27.54
C GLY A 90 -9.52 19.16 26.94
N ALA A 91 -9.12 17.89 27.16
CA ALA A 91 -7.84 17.34 26.71
C ALA A 91 -7.89 16.69 25.32
N TRP A 92 -9.10 16.45 24.79
CA TRP A 92 -9.30 15.74 23.51
C TRP A 92 -10.30 16.45 22.61
N ALA A 93 -9.87 16.68 21.35
CA ALA A 93 -10.82 17.07 20.32
C ALA A 93 -11.80 15.91 20.02
N PRO A 94 -13.06 16.21 19.63
CA PRO A 94 -14.04 15.20 19.23
C PRO A 94 -13.45 14.26 18.16
N VAL A 95 -13.85 12.98 18.21
CA VAL A 95 -13.49 11.99 17.19
C VAL A 95 -14.18 12.34 15.87
N THR A 96 -13.40 12.47 14.80
CA THR A 96 -13.96 12.77 13.47
C THR A 96 -14.64 11.53 12.87
N PRO A 97 -15.49 11.70 11.83
CA PRO A 97 -16.10 10.55 11.14
C PRO A 97 -15.08 9.56 10.59
N GLU A 98 -13.93 10.05 10.07
CA GLU A 98 -12.85 9.26 9.53
C GLU A 98 -12.06 8.53 10.63
N GLU A 99 -11.81 9.18 11.78
CA GLU A 99 -11.25 8.53 12.96
C GLU A 99 -12.19 7.44 13.49
N GLY A 100 -13.49 7.64 13.36
CA GLY A 100 -14.50 6.63 13.68
C GLY A 100 -14.37 5.35 12.86
N LEU A 101 -13.81 5.42 11.62
CA LEU A 101 -13.50 4.23 10.83
C LEU A 101 -12.37 3.43 11.49
N LEU A 102 -11.30 4.09 11.95
CA LEU A 102 -10.18 3.46 12.66
C LEU A 102 -10.66 2.79 13.96
N VAL A 103 -11.43 3.51 14.76
CA VAL A 103 -11.98 2.98 16.03
C VAL A 103 -12.81 1.72 15.77
N ARG A 104 -13.68 1.74 14.78
CA ARG A 104 -14.49 0.58 14.40
C ARG A 104 -13.62 -0.60 13.93
N LEU A 105 -12.61 -0.35 13.11
CA LEU A 105 -11.69 -1.39 12.61
C LEU A 105 -10.86 -1.99 13.76
N GLY A 106 -10.35 -1.18 14.67
CA GLY A 106 -9.61 -1.64 15.85
C GLY A 106 -10.45 -2.52 16.75
N ALA A 107 -11.69 -2.10 17.05
CA ALA A 107 -12.62 -2.90 17.83
C ALA A 107 -13.02 -4.20 17.12
N ALA A 108 -13.26 -4.16 15.80
CA ALA A 108 -13.56 -5.35 15.01
C ALA A 108 -12.40 -6.35 15.01
N GLY A 109 -11.16 -5.87 14.82
CA GLY A 109 -9.97 -6.72 14.90
C GLY A 109 -9.79 -7.36 16.26
N ALA A 110 -9.94 -6.61 17.34
CA ALA A 110 -9.87 -7.14 18.71
C ALA A 110 -10.94 -8.22 18.98
N ALA A 111 -12.16 -8.01 18.50
CA ALA A 111 -13.25 -8.96 18.67
C ALA A 111 -13.06 -10.30 17.94
N LEU A 112 -12.22 -10.33 16.89
CA LEU A 112 -11.86 -11.54 16.15
C LEU A 112 -10.74 -12.35 16.81
N GLY A 113 -10.06 -11.80 17.83
CA GLY A 113 -8.91 -12.46 18.47
C GLY A 113 -7.79 -12.70 17.46
N VAL A 114 -7.25 -13.92 17.40
CA VAL A 114 -6.15 -14.29 16.51
C VAL A 114 -6.47 -14.03 15.03
N ASP A 115 -7.71 -14.26 14.61
CA ASP A 115 -8.14 -13.99 13.22
C ASP A 115 -8.16 -12.50 12.88
N GLY A 116 -8.13 -11.63 13.87
CA GLY A 116 -8.06 -10.19 13.71
C GLY A 116 -6.65 -9.60 13.73
N GLU A 117 -5.63 -10.41 14.09
CA GLU A 117 -4.23 -9.95 14.11
C GLU A 117 -3.76 -9.36 12.78
N PRO A 118 -4.09 -9.93 11.61
CA PRO A 118 -3.72 -9.33 10.32
C PRO A 118 -4.29 -7.92 10.12
N LEU A 119 -5.54 -7.70 10.51
CA LEU A 119 -6.18 -6.39 10.45
C LEU A 119 -5.47 -5.38 11.38
N LEU A 120 -5.24 -5.76 12.63
CA LEU A 120 -4.56 -4.89 13.61
C LEU A 120 -3.11 -4.61 13.19
N GLY A 121 -2.39 -5.62 12.69
CA GLY A 121 -1.04 -5.48 12.13
C GLY A 121 -1.00 -4.53 10.93
N SER A 122 -1.98 -4.62 10.03
CA SER A 122 -2.13 -3.71 8.90
C SER A 122 -2.32 -2.24 9.34
N LEU A 123 -3.20 -2.00 10.31
CA LEU A 123 -3.45 -0.66 10.86
C LEU A 123 -2.19 -0.10 11.55
N GLY A 124 -1.50 -0.91 12.35
CA GLY A 124 -0.25 -0.54 13.01
C GLY A 124 0.85 -0.20 12.03
N ALA A 125 1.11 -1.09 11.05
CA ALA A 125 2.12 -0.88 10.02
C ALA A 125 1.86 0.38 9.18
N MET A 126 0.59 0.70 8.88
CA MET A 126 0.26 1.94 8.17
C MET A 126 0.58 3.18 9.01
N LEU A 127 0.36 3.14 10.32
CA LEU A 127 0.75 4.25 11.20
C LEU A 127 2.27 4.40 11.28
N ASP A 128 3.03 3.29 11.23
CA ASP A 128 4.49 3.33 11.17
C ASP A 128 4.97 3.95 9.84
N VAL A 129 4.35 3.60 8.72
CA VAL A 129 4.60 4.21 7.40
C VAL A 129 4.38 5.72 7.46
N MET A 130 3.25 6.19 7.99
CA MET A 130 2.96 7.62 8.10
C MET A 130 3.93 8.36 9.02
N GLU A 131 4.37 7.75 10.09
CA GLU A 131 5.40 8.34 10.95
C GLU A 131 6.74 8.49 10.22
N LEU A 132 7.14 7.47 9.44
CA LEU A 132 8.32 7.54 8.59
C LEU A 132 8.20 8.63 7.52
N ASP A 133 7.03 8.78 6.87
CA ASP A 133 6.79 9.85 5.90
C ASP A 133 6.99 11.23 6.50
N VAL A 134 6.47 11.48 7.71
CA VAL A 134 6.71 12.74 8.39
C VAL A 134 8.20 12.97 8.68
N ARG A 135 8.92 11.93 9.14
CA ARG A 135 10.32 12.04 9.55
C ARG A 135 11.30 12.18 8.38
N ARG A 136 10.98 11.60 7.21
CA ARG A 136 11.85 11.62 6.04
C ARG A 136 11.66 12.83 5.12
N ARG A 137 10.58 13.59 5.31
CA ARG A 137 10.29 14.75 4.47
C ARG A 137 11.38 15.82 4.55
N GLY A 138 11.84 16.31 3.40
CA GLY A 138 12.85 17.36 3.28
C GLY A 138 14.30 16.89 3.39
N ARG A 139 14.55 15.57 3.43
CA ARG A 139 15.91 15.00 3.44
C ARG A 139 16.01 13.73 2.60
N PRO A 140 17.20 13.38 2.10
CA PRO A 140 17.45 12.06 1.57
C PRO A 140 17.24 10.98 2.64
N VAL A 141 16.82 9.79 2.21
CA VAL A 141 16.72 8.58 3.04
C VAL A 141 17.96 7.73 2.85
N THR A 142 18.32 6.92 3.84
CA THR A 142 19.28 5.82 3.64
C THR A 142 18.61 4.64 2.94
N GLN A 143 19.39 3.75 2.31
CA GLN A 143 18.85 2.52 1.73
C GLN A 143 18.09 1.70 2.78
N ARG A 144 18.61 1.63 4.00
CA ARG A 144 17.95 0.91 5.11
C ARG A 144 16.59 1.52 5.51
N GLU A 145 16.48 2.84 5.54
CA GLU A 145 15.21 3.51 5.82
C GLU A 145 14.19 3.24 4.70
N LEU A 146 14.64 3.22 3.44
CA LEU A 146 13.79 2.92 2.29
C LEU A 146 13.31 1.47 2.30
N ASP A 147 14.18 0.52 2.68
CA ASP A 147 13.83 -0.90 2.81
C ASP A 147 12.82 -1.12 3.93
N GLU A 148 12.99 -0.46 5.08
CA GLU A 148 12.05 -0.55 6.20
C GLU A 148 10.69 0.07 5.84
N TYR A 149 10.68 1.22 5.18
CA TYR A 149 9.46 1.83 4.67
C TYR A 149 8.71 0.87 3.72
N THR A 150 9.44 0.30 2.76
CA THR A 150 8.89 -0.65 1.79
C THR A 150 8.32 -1.90 2.47
N ARG A 151 9.02 -2.44 3.47
CA ARG A 151 8.58 -3.58 4.26
C ARG A 151 7.29 -3.28 5.02
N LEU A 152 7.22 -2.17 5.73
CA LEU A 152 6.03 -1.77 6.49
C LEU A 152 4.82 -1.55 5.59
N LEU A 153 5.00 -0.87 4.46
CA LEU A 153 3.93 -0.65 3.50
C LEU A 153 3.45 -1.98 2.88
N ALA A 154 4.39 -2.90 2.58
CA ALA A 154 4.04 -4.21 2.06
C ALA A 154 3.22 -5.02 3.07
N VAL A 155 3.57 -4.99 4.36
CA VAL A 155 2.77 -5.60 5.44
C VAL A 155 1.40 -4.94 5.51
N ALA A 156 1.33 -3.60 5.62
CA ALA A 156 0.07 -2.87 5.75
C ALA A 156 -0.93 -3.21 4.65
N VAL A 157 -0.49 -3.23 3.39
CA VAL A 157 -1.36 -3.50 2.25
C VAL A 157 -1.69 -4.99 2.12
N THR A 158 -0.71 -5.88 2.28
CA THR A 158 -0.92 -7.32 2.09
C THR A 158 -1.84 -7.89 3.15
N GLU A 159 -1.64 -7.57 4.43
CA GLU A 159 -2.48 -8.06 5.51
C GLU A 159 -3.91 -7.53 5.40
N ALA A 160 -4.10 -6.27 4.99
CA ALA A 160 -5.42 -5.73 4.68
C ALA A 160 -6.13 -6.51 3.56
N LEU A 161 -5.40 -6.84 2.48
CA LEU A 161 -5.96 -7.60 1.36
C LEU A 161 -6.36 -9.02 1.79
N HIS A 162 -5.49 -9.74 2.50
CA HIS A 162 -5.76 -11.10 2.98
C HIS A 162 -6.85 -11.14 4.04
N HIS A 163 -6.98 -10.11 4.89
CA HIS A 163 -8.10 -10.01 5.82
C HIS A 163 -9.42 -9.84 5.09
N CYS A 164 -9.46 -9.03 4.05
CA CYS A 164 -10.71 -8.67 3.36
C CYS A 164 -11.09 -9.61 2.22
N ILE A 165 -10.15 -10.37 1.64
CA ILE A 165 -10.35 -11.23 0.47
C ILE A 165 -9.85 -12.63 0.79
N GLY A 166 -10.74 -13.59 0.87
CA GLY A 166 -10.42 -14.97 1.21
C GLY A 166 -10.03 -15.17 2.68
N HIS A 167 -10.61 -14.39 3.57
CA HIS A 167 -10.38 -14.49 5.01
C HIS A 167 -10.63 -15.89 5.55
N GLY A 168 -9.65 -16.44 6.29
CA GLY A 168 -9.68 -17.80 6.79
C GLY A 168 -9.37 -18.88 5.75
N CYS A 169 -9.08 -18.49 4.49
CA CYS A 169 -8.56 -19.40 3.48
C CYS A 169 -7.06 -19.66 3.71
N PRO A 170 -6.60 -20.92 3.73
CA PRO A 170 -5.18 -21.21 3.90
C PRO A 170 -4.35 -20.54 2.82
N SER A 171 -3.32 -19.82 3.25
CA SER A 171 -2.30 -19.26 2.37
C SER A 171 -0.96 -19.28 3.10
N PRO A 172 0.16 -19.50 2.40
CA PRO A 172 1.46 -19.47 3.04
C PRO A 172 1.71 -18.15 3.77
N HIS A 173 2.27 -18.20 4.97
CA HIS A 173 2.63 -17.04 5.77
C HIS A 173 4.16 -16.94 5.87
N ASP A 174 4.80 -16.75 4.71
CA ASP A 174 6.24 -16.60 4.55
C ASP A 174 6.56 -15.26 3.86
N ASP A 175 7.83 -14.89 3.77
CA ASP A 175 8.27 -13.59 3.21
C ASP A 175 7.80 -13.37 1.76
N THR A 176 7.52 -14.42 1.00
CA THR A 176 7.05 -14.31 -0.38
C THR A 176 5.64 -13.70 -0.48
N ARG A 177 4.88 -13.75 0.62
CA ARG A 177 3.55 -13.14 0.77
C ARG A 177 3.55 -11.64 0.45
N TYR A 178 4.62 -10.96 0.80
CA TYR A 178 4.76 -9.51 0.67
C TYR A 178 5.38 -9.07 -0.66
N ALA A 179 5.95 -9.99 -1.42
CA ALA A 179 6.76 -9.68 -2.60
C ALA A 179 6.01 -8.87 -3.66
N ALA A 180 4.75 -9.21 -3.96
CA ALA A 180 3.96 -8.50 -4.97
C ALA A 180 3.74 -7.03 -4.61
N VAL A 181 3.47 -6.73 -3.32
CA VAL A 181 3.27 -5.36 -2.85
C VAL A 181 4.60 -4.61 -2.77
N THR A 182 5.68 -5.29 -2.38
CA THR A 182 7.05 -4.73 -2.43
C THR A 182 7.39 -4.27 -3.85
N GLY A 183 7.22 -5.12 -4.86
CA GLY A 183 7.46 -4.76 -6.26
C GLY A 183 6.58 -3.62 -6.75
N ALA A 184 5.31 -3.61 -6.35
CA ALA A 184 4.38 -2.54 -6.68
C ALA A 184 4.79 -1.20 -6.06
N HIS A 185 5.27 -1.23 -4.81
CA HIS A 185 5.76 -0.02 -4.14
C HIS A 185 7.01 0.53 -4.84
N VAL A 186 7.98 -0.32 -5.16
CA VAL A 186 9.17 0.11 -5.93
C VAL A 186 8.78 0.74 -7.27
N ALA A 187 7.87 0.12 -8.01
CA ALA A 187 7.37 0.67 -9.27
C ALA A 187 6.62 2.00 -9.09
N HIS A 188 5.86 2.13 -7.98
CA HIS A 188 5.15 3.35 -7.61
C HIS A 188 6.12 4.51 -7.34
N MET A 189 7.14 4.27 -6.50
CA MET A 189 8.17 5.27 -6.20
C MET A 189 8.92 5.73 -7.44
N LEU A 190 9.22 4.84 -8.39
CA LEU A 190 9.85 5.22 -9.67
C LEU A 190 8.91 6.08 -10.53
N ARG A 191 7.62 5.72 -10.55
CA ARG A 191 6.60 6.45 -11.32
C ARG A 191 6.45 7.89 -10.84
N ASP A 192 6.41 8.06 -9.53
CA ASP A 192 6.05 9.32 -8.90
C ASP A 192 7.28 10.13 -8.43
N LEU A 193 8.51 9.64 -8.72
CA LEU A 193 9.74 10.24 -8.20
C LEU A 193 9.83 11.76 -8.44
N VAL A 194 9.42 12.25 -9.61
CA VAL A 194 9.47 13.68 -9.94
C VAL A 194 8.46 14.47 -9.09
N GLU A 195 7.23 13.97 -8.96
CA GLU A 195 6.19 14.57 -8.13
C GLU A 195 6.57 14.54 -6.64
N ASP A 196 7.16 13.42 -6.18
CA ASP A 196 7.62 13.23 -4.81
C ASP A 196 8.73 14.21 -4.44
N LEU A 197 9.68 14.45 -5.34
CA LEU A 197 10.75 15.45 -5.14
C LEU A 197 10.17 16.85 -4.99
N ASP A 198 9.20 17.24 -5.80
CA ASP A 198 8.51 18.53 -5.70
C ASP A 198 7.72 18.66 -4.39
N ALA A 199 7.19 17.55 -3.88
CA ALA A 199 6.51 17.47 -2.58
C ALA A 199 7.48 17.41 -1.38
N GLY A 200 8.80 17.30 -1.65
CA GLY A 200 9.85 17.25 -0.63
C GLY A 200 10.18 15.83 -0.14
N TYR A 201 9.81 14.79 -0.88
CA TYR A 201 10.17 13.40 -0.59
C TYR A 201 11.31 12.94 -1.50
N VAL A 202 12.48 12.69 -0.91
CA VAL A 202 13.66 12.22 -1.63
C VAL A 202 13.73 10.70 -1.51
N ASN A 203 13.17 10.00 -2.50
CA ASN A 203 13.09 8.53 -2.56
C ASN A 203 14.34 7.88 -3.19
N VAL A 204 15.38 8.67 -3.47
CA VAL A 204 16.71 8.19 -3.89
C VAL A 204 17.56 8.06 -2.63
N PRO A 205 18.16 6.88 -2.34
CA PRO A 205 19.03 6.71 -1.18
C PRO A 205 20.22 7.64 -1.18
N ALA A 206 20.62 8.10 0.01
CA ALA A 206 21.80 8.96 0.18
C ALA A 206 23.05 8.29 -0.39
N GLU A 207 23.19 6.98 -0.20
CA GLU A 207 24.29 6.16 -0.71
C GLU A 207 24.41 6.24 -2.25
N VAL A 208 23.29 6.33 -2.96
CA VAL A 208 23.25 6.52 -4.42
C VAL A 208 23.66 7.94 -4.80
N LEU A 209 23.21 8.94 -4.01
CA LEU A 209 23.54 10.34 -4.28
C LEU A 209 25.01 10.67 -4.00
N ASP A 210 25.69 9.86 -3.20
CA ASP A 210 27.14 9.95 -2.94
C ASP A 210 27.98 9.36 -4.09
N GLU A 211 27.36 8.65 -5.04
CA GLU A 211 28.07 8.10 -6.19
C GLU A 211 28.46 9.19 -7.20
N PRO A 212 29.67 9.10 -7.82
CA PRO A 212 30.10 10.05 -8.82
C PRO A 212 29.13 10.16 -10.01
N GLY A 213 28.64 11.37 -10.26
CA GLY A 213 27.72 11.66 -11.36
C GLY A 213 26.24 11.40 -11.06
N ALA A 214 25.88 10.97 -9.83
CA ALA A 214 24.50 10.92 -9.39
C ALA A 214 24.06 12.31 -8.90
N SER A 215 22.88 12.75 -9.31
CA SER A 215 22.33 14.05 -8.88
C SER A 215 20.82 14.11 -9.04
N LEU A 216 20.13 14.67 -8.06
CA LEU A 216 18.68 14.97 -8.16
C LEU A 216 18.39 16.09 -9.18
N ALA A 217 19.40 16.92 -9.52
CA ALA A 217 19.25 17.97 -10.55
C ALA A 217 19.26 17.39 -11.97
N ASP A 218 19.82 16.18 -12.18
CA ASP A 218 19.82 15.47 -13.45
C ASP A 218 19.45 13.99 -13.25
N LEU A 219 18.17 13.70 -13.21
CA LEU A 219 17.64 12.33 -13.10
C LEU A 219 17.93 11.46 -14.35
N HIS A 220 18.45 12.07 -15.43
CA HIS A 220 18.81 11.37 -16.66
C HIS A 220 20.32 11.05 -16.76
N ALA A 221 21.13 11.47 -15.79
CA ALA A 221 22.54 11.12 -15.70
C ALA A 221 22.76 9.60 -15.76
N PRO A 222 23.88 9.12 -16.31
CA PRO A 222 24.15 7.69 -16.42
C PRO A 222 24.06 6.94 -15.07
N ALA A 223 24.56 7.52 -13.98
CA ALA A 223 24.49 6.93 -12.64
C ALA A 223 23.03 6.78 -12.15
N MET A 224 22.21 7.83 -12.36
CA MET A 224 20.78 7.77 -12.00
C MET A 224 20.02 6.74 -12.84
N ARG A 225 20.29 6.62 -14.13
CA ARG A 225 19.68 5.59 -14.99
C ARG A 225 20.11 4.17 -14.60
N ALA A 226 21.34 4.00 -14.14
CA ALA A 226 21.81 2.71 -13.61
C ALA A 226 21.01 2.34 -12.36
N TRP A 227 20.87 3.26 -11.40
CA TRP A 227 20.04 3.05 -10.21
C TRP A 227 18.57 2.74 -10.57
N VAL A 228 17.96 3.49 -11.51
CA VAL A 228 16.59 3.22 -11.97
C VAL A 228 16.47 1.81 -12.56
N ARG A 229 17.47 1.36 -13.35
CA ARG A 229 17.51 0.00 -13.90
C ARG A 229 17.49 -1.04 -12.78
N ASP A 230 18.36 -0.90 -11.78
CA ASP A 230 18.45 -1.82 -10.65
C ASP A 230 17.11 -1.88 -9.87
N ARG A 231 16.42 -0.74 -9.72
CA ARG A 231 15.08 -0.70 -9.10
C ARG A 231 14.01 -1.39 -9.95
N VAL A 232 14.06 -1.23 -11.27
CA VAL A 232 13.16 -1.94 -12.21
C VAL A 232 13.39 -3.44 -12.12
N GLU A 233 14.65 -3.89 -12.12
CA GLU A 233 15.00 -5.32 -11.99
C GLU A 233 14.54 -5.88 -10.64
N LEU A 234 14.72 -5.15 -9.54
CA LEU A 234 14.20 -5.52 -8.22
C LEU A 234 12.67 -5.68 -8.24
N ALA A 235 11.94 -4.71 -8.79
CA ALA A 235 10.48 -4.78 -8.87
C ALA A 235 10.01 -5.99 -9.68
N ARG A 236 10.66 -6.29 -10.81
CA ARG A 236 10.36 -7.49 -11.62
C ARG A 236 10.65 -8.78 -10.88
N ALA A 237 11.76 -8.87 -10.16
CA ALA A 237 12.07 -10.02 -9.30
C ALA A 237 11.00 -10.22 -8.22
N CYS A 238 10.61 -9.15 -7.55
CA CYS A 238 9.53 -9.17 -6.57
C CYS A 238 8.20 -9.63 -7.19
N PHE A 239 7.84 -9.17 -8.38
CA PHE A 239 6.63 -9.62 -9.07
C PHE A 239 6.70 -11.11 -9.47
N ALA A 240 7.88 -11.60 -9.87
CA ALA A 240 8.05 -13.04 -10.17
C ALA A 240 7.82 -13.90 -8.92
N VAL A 241 8.39 -13.52 -7.78
CA VAL A 241 8.18 -14.19 -6.48
C VAL A 241 6.71 -14.06 -6.04
N GLY A 242 6.12 -12.88 -6.18
CA GLY A 242 4.71 -12.65 -5.83
C GLY A 242 3.74 -13.49 -6.66
N ARG A 243 4.00 -13.70 -7.95
CA ARG A 243 3.21 -14.61 -8.79
C ARG A 243 3.29 -16.06 -8.31
N GLN A 244 4.51 -16.54 -7.98
CA GLN A 244 4.70 -17.88 -7.40
C GLN A 244 3.97 -18.05 -6.06
N TYR A 245 3.96 -16.99 -5.24
CA TYR A 245 3.16 -16.98 -4.01
C TYR A 245 1.67 -17.11 -4.31
N LEU A 246 1.13 -16.33 -5.25
CA LEU A 246 -0.29 -16.35 -5.62
C LEU A 246 -0.75 -17.71 -6.15
N GLU A 247 0.14 -18.49 -6.81
CA GLU A 247 -0.16 -19.88 -7.24
C GLU A 247 -0.46 -20.80 -6.03
N ARG A 248 0.03 -20.48 -4.84
CA ARG A 248 -0.17 -21.25 -3.60
C ARG A 248 -1.35 -20.77 -2.76
N VAL A 249 -1.95 -19.63 -3.11
CA VAL A 249 -3.15 -19.11 -2.45
C VAL A 249 -4.38 -19.86 -2.92
N GLU A 250 -5.17 -20.42 -2.00
CA GLU A 250 -6.31 -21.27 -2.38
C GLU A 250 -7.52 -20.46 -2.87
N ASP A 251 -7.80 -19.28 -2.25
CA ASP A 251 -8.95 -18.46 -2.67
C ASP A 251 -8.75 -17.82 -4.05
N PRO A 252 -9.60 -18.14 -5.04
CA PRO A 252 -9.45 -17.64 -6.41
C PRO A 252 -9.64 -16.12 -6.51
N ARG A 253 -10.44 -15.49 -5.63
CA ARG A 253 -10.65 -14.03 -5.65
C ARG A 253 -9.39 -13.34 -5.15
N CYS A 254 -8.71 -13.91 -4.14
CA CYS A 254 -7.44 -13.41 -3.65
C CYS A 254 -6.37 -13.49 -4.76
N ARG A 255 -6.27 -14.63 -5.49
CA ARG A 255 -5.37 -14.75 -6.65
C ARG A 255 -5.67 -13.70 -7.72
N VAL A 256 -6.93 -13.55 -8.11
CA VAL A 256 -7.36 -12.55 -9.11
C VAL A 256 -7.00 -11.14 -8.66
N ALA A 257 -7.27 -10.80 -7.39
CA ALA A 257 -6.94 -9.48 -6.83
C ALA A 257 -5.42 -9.23 -6.87
N GLY A 258 -4.61 -10.22 -6.47
CA GLY A 258 -3.15 -10.13 -6.47
C GLY A 258 -2.57 -9.98 -7.87
N HIS A 259 -3.01 -10.77 -8.86
CA HIS A 259 -2.57 -10.63 -10.25
C HIS A 259 -2.99 -9.30 -10.87
N ALA A 260 -4.24 -8.85 -10.64
CA ALA A 260 -4.71 -7.55 -11.11
C ALA A 260 -3.93 -6.39 -10.48
N TYR A 261 -3.57 -6.54 -9.20
CA TYR A 261 -2.73 -5.58 -8.49
C TYR A 261 -1.32 -5.50 -9.10
N THR A 262 -0.66 -6.62 -9.33
CA THR A 262 0.67 -6.71 -9.94
C THR A 262 0.68 -6.11 -11.35
N ALA A 263 -0.25 -6.56 -12.21
CA ALA A 263 -0.35 -6.10 -13.60
C ALA A 263 -0.53 -4.58 -13.73
N ARG A 264 -1.12 -3.95 -12.72
CA ARG A 264 -1.28 -2.49 -12.66
C ARG A 264 0.06 -1.75 -12.62
N PHE A 265 1.11 -2.36 -12.12
CA PHE A 265 2.43 -1.72 -11.96
C PHE A 265 3.44 -2.19 -13.01
N GLU A 266 3.27 -3.38 -13.60
CA GLU A 266 4.21 -3.91 -14.60
C GLU A 266 4.32 -3.03 -15.84
N TRP A 267 3.21 -2.41 -16.29
CA TRP A 267 3.27 -1.50 -17.44
C TRP A 267 4.11 -0.23 -17.17
N VAL A 268 4.21 0.21 -15.90
CA VAL A 268 5.08 1.33 -15.51
C VAL A 268 6.53 0.96 -15.78
N LEU A 269 6.92 -0.25 -15.36
CA LEU A 269 8.27 -0.77 -15.60
C LEU A 269 8.56 -0.91 -17.09
N ASP A 270 7.59 -1.41 -17.89
CA ASP A 270 7.71 -1.51 -19.34
C ASP A 270 7.94 -0.13 -19.98
N ALA A 271 7.23 0.91 -19.51
CA ALA A 271 7.39 2.28 -20.02
C ALA A 271 8.75 2.86 -19.65
N ILE A 272 9.22 2.66 -18.40
CA ILE A 272 10.54 3.13 -17.94
C ILE A 272 11.67 2.44 -18.73
N GLU A 273 11.57 1.14 -18.99
CA GLU A 273 12.54 0.39 -19.81
C GLU A 273 12.56 0.89 -21.26
N ALA A 274 11.37 1.07 -21.86
CA ALA A 274 11.25 1.58 -23.23
C ALA A 274 11.90 2.98 -23.40
N ASP A 275 11.91 3.79 -22.35
CA ASP A 275 12.55 5.10 -22.29
C ASP A 275 14.05 5.04 -21.94
N GLY A 276 14.65 3.85 -21.89
CA GLY A 276 16.06 3.68 -21.52
C GLY A 276 16.33 4.10 -20.07
N TYR A 277 15.41 3.78 -19.17
CA TYR A 277 15.45 4.05 -17.72
C TYR A 277 15.47 5.55 -17.38
N ARG A 278 14.81 6.37 -18.20
CA ARG A 278 14.55 7.78 -17.91
C ARG A 278 13.18 7.92 -17.27
N LEU A 279 13.15 8.62 -16.16
CA LEU A 279 11.89 8.89 -15.47
C LEU A 279 11.20 10.12 -16.06
N ARG A 280 9.88 10.12 -16.08
CA ARG A 280 9.02 11.20 -16.58
C ARG A 280 8.26 11.84 -15.43
N ALA A 281 7.86 13.10 -15.61
CA ALA A 281 6.95 13.79 -14.71
C ALA A 281 5.51 13.22 -14.71
N GLY A 282 5.17 12.34 -15.66
CA GLY A 282 3.87 11.70 -15.72
C GLY A 282 3.81 10.56 -16.73
N TYR A 283 2.88 9.64 -16.52
CA TYR A 283 2.68 8.43 -17.33
C TYR A 283 1.21 8.34 -17.79
N PRO A 284 0.83 9.04 -18.88
CA PRO A 284 -0.56 9.10 -19.36
C PRO A 284 -1.07 7.76 -19.89
N GLU A 285 -0.18 6.80 -20.21
CA GLU A 285 -0.51 5.45 -20.68
C GLU A 285 -1.35 4.66 -19.67
N ARG A 286 -1.35 5.06 -18.39
CA ARG A 286 -2.15 4.48 -17.30
C ARG A 286 -3.65 4.45 -17.60
N ALA A 287 -4.15 5.41 -18.37
CA ALA A 287 -5.57 5.57 -18.66
C ALA A 287 -6.03 4.85 -19.93
N THR A 288 -5.18 4.06 -20.59
CA THR A 288 -5.51 3.44 -21.87
C THR A 288 -6.35 2.17 -21.73
N LEU A 289 -7.26 1.93 -22.69
CA LEU A 289 -8.03 0.68 -22.81
C LEU A 289 -7.13 -0.56 -22.92
N ARG A 290 -5.92 -0.42 -23.51
CA ARG A 290 -4.93 -1.52 -23.61
C ARG A 290 -4.43 -1.96 -22.23
N GLY A 291 -4.20 -1.03 -21.29
CA GLY A 291 -3.84 -1.35 -19.90
C GLY A 291 -4.96 -2.13 -19.20
N GLY A 292 -6.21 -1.72 -19.37
CA GLY A 292 -7.36 -2.42 -18.79
C GLY A 292 -7.55 -3.84 -19.35
N LEU A 293 -7.37 -4.03 -20.66
CA LEU A 293 -7.46 -5.33 -21.33
C LEU A 293 -6.32 -6.26 -20.91
N ARG A 294 -5.09 -5.75 -20.71
CA ARG A 294 -3.96 -6.53 -20.22
C ARG A 294 -4.21 -7.02 -18.79
N ILE A 295 -4.67 -6.17 -17.89
CA ILE A 295 -5.05 -6.55 -16.52
C ILE A 295 -6.12 -7.66 -16.53
N ALA A 296 -7.15 -7.52 -17.37
CA ALA A 296 -8.21 -8.51 -17.50
C ALA A 296 -7.69 -9.84 -18.09
N ALA A 297 -6.79 -9.81 -19.07
CA ALA A 297 -6.18 -10.99 -19.66
C ALA A 297 -5.24 -11.73 -18.70
N ASP A 298 -4.47 -11.01 -17.87
CA ASP A 298 -3.59 -11.60 -16.87
C ASP A 298 -4.39 -12.23 -15.73
N ALA A 299 -5.46 -11.58 -15.27
CA ALA A 299 -6.40 -12.13 -14.32
C ALA A 299 -7.09 -13.41 -14.86
N ALA A 300 -7.52 -13.42 -16.12
CA ALA A 300 -8.13 -14.58 -16.76
C ALA A 300 -7.14 -15.74 -16.93
N ARG A 301 -5.89 -15.47 -17.34
CA ARG A 301 -4.84 -16.50 -17.46
C ARG A 301 -4.54 -17.16 -16.11
N SER A 302 -4.55 -16.41 -15.02
CA SER A 302 -4.34 -16.95 -13.68
C SER A 302 -5.44 -17.89 -13.23
N LEU A 303 -6.68 -17.65 -13.65
CA LEU A 303 -7.80 -18.57 -13.38
C LEU A 303 -7.68 -19.88 -14.17
N LEU A 304 -7.23 -19.80 -15.43
CA LEU A 304 -7.07 -20.97 -16.30
C LEU A 304 -5.85 -21.83 -15.94
N ALA A 305 -4.77 -21.23 -15.41
CA ALA A 305 -3.58 -21.96 -14.99
C ALA A 305 -3.79 -22.77 -13.70
N SER A 306 -4.80 -22.43 -12.89
CA SER A 306 -5.11 -23.11 -11.62
C SER A 306 -5.63 -24.53 -11.78
N ASP A 307 -6.21 -24.88 -12.94
CA ASP A 307 -6.76 -26.23 -13.20
C ASP A 307 -5.67 -27.25 -13.61
N ALA A 308 -4.40 -26.82 -13.77
CA ALA A 308 -3.34 -27.64 -14.38
C ALA A 308 -2.21 -28.08 -13.43
N VAL A 309 -2.16 -27.65 -12.16
CA VAL A 309 -0.97 -27.86 -11.31
C VAL A 309 -1.28 -28.67 -10.05
N GLY A 310 -0.88 -29.94 -10.06
CA GLY A 310 -0.68 -30.75 -8.85
C GLY A 310 0.50 -30.24 -8.00
N PRO A 311 0.70 -30.75 -6.76
CA PRO A 311 1.59 -30.15 -5.75
C PRO A 311 3.06 -30.16 -6.22
N ARG A 312 3.66 -28.97 -6.36
CA ARG A 312 5.08 -28.77 -6.66
C ARG A 312 5.86 -28.35 -5.42
N GLN A 313 7.08 -28.88 -5.32
CA GLN A 313 8.04 -28.65 -4.24
C GLN A 313 8.46 -27.17 -4.17
N ALA A 314 8.62 -26.66 -2.93
CA ALA A 314 9.03 -25.28 -2.62
C ALA A 314 10.42 -24.94 -3.19
N PRO A 315 10.62 -23.78 -3.81
CA PRO A 315 11.95 -23.28 -4.18
C PRO A 315 12.67 -22.72 -2.96
N ARG A 316 14.02 -22.89 -2.96
CA ARG A 316 14.94 -22.40 -1.92
C ARG A 316 14.81 -20.87 -1.72
N ALA A 317 14.82 -20.47 -0.44
CA ALA A 317 14.80 -19.09 -0.01
C ALA A 317 15.81 -18.21 -0.75
N LEU A 318 15.35 -17.13 -1.34
CA LEU A 318 16.17 -16.02 -1.78
C LEU A 318 16.63 -15.26 -0.53
N ALA A 319 17.95 -15.32 -0.24
CA ALA A 319 18.56 -14.39 0.67
C ALA A 319 18.44 -12.99 0.07
N VAL A 320 17.59 -12.17 0.63
CA VAL A 320 17.61 -10.73 0.39
C VAL A 320 18.97 -10.27 0.87
N ALA A 321 19.78 -9.76 -0.04
CA ALA A 321 21.11 -9.24 0.25
C ALA A 321 21.02 -8.24 1.42
N ARG A 322 21.79 -8.57 2.47
CA ARG A 322 21.98 -7.69 3.63
C ARG A 322 22.87 -6.53 3.26
#